data_4cf83ead841e183219ff91eeb0e96aa7
#
_entry.id   4cf83ead841e183219ff91eeb0e96aa7
#
_cell.length_a   1.000
_cell.length_b   1.000
_cell.length_c   1.000
_cell.angle_alpha   90.00
_cell.angle_beta   90.00
_cell.angle_gamma   90.00
#
_symmetry.space_group_name_H-M   'P 1'
#
loop_
_entity.id
_entity.type
_entity.pdbx_description
1 polymer ?
#
loop_
_entity_poly.entity_id
_entity_poly.type
_entity_poly.pdbx_seq_one_letter_code
_entity_poly.pdbx_strand_id
1 'polypeptide(L)'
;MKEKTYVEDVNRSIYDIRNEEKDVYRVKEGLTPEIVDQISKEKHDPDWMREFRQEALKVYNEMTMPDWGPSIEDLNMDEIVTYVRPNTQMSAKWSEVPTDIKNTFEALGIPDAERTSLAGVGAQYDSELVYHNVREEVAAQGVVYTDMESALTGEYADLVRSHFMKLVPPRDHKFAALHGAVWSGGSFVYVPAGVHVEIPLQSYFRLNAPGAGQFEHTLIIVEEGAYLHFIEGCSAPKYSVANLHAGCVELYVGKNAKLRYSTIENWSKNMYNLNTKRAKVEEGGTIEWVSGSFGSHVSYLYPTSLLAGEGARREFTGITFAGKGQNLDTGAKVVHSAPNTSSYMNTRSISKDGGVSTFRSSVVVTKQAKHSKSSVSCESLMLDDRSRSDTIPAMDIRTKDADIGHEAQIGKISDEAVFYLMSRGLSEEDARAMIVSGFADNVSKELPLEYAVEMNNLIRLEMKGSIG
;
A
#
# COMPACT_ATOMS: atom_id res chain seq x y z
N MET A 1 -4.14 -16.43 -43.04
CA MET A 1 -4.26 -16.67 -41.60
C MET A 1 -4.04 -15.34 -40.91
N LYS A 2 -5.05 -14.79 -40.25
CA LYS A 2 -4.88 -13.58 -39.45
C LYS A 2 -4.07 -13.99 -38.21
N GLU A 3 -2.89 -13.42 -38.04
CA GLU A 3 -2.14 -13.55 -36.80
C GLU A 3 -3.05 -13.07 -35.64
N LYS A 4 -3.38 -13.99 -34.76
CA LYS A 4 -4.04 -13.62 -33.53
C LYS A 4 -3.00 -12.92 -32.67
N THR A 5 -3.19 -11.66 -32.38
CA THR A 5 -2.48 -10.94 -31.32
C THR A 5 -2.94 -11.52 -29.97
N TYR A 6 -2.43 -12.67 -29.61
CA TYR A 6 -2.61 -13.22 -28.26
C TYR A 6 -1.55 -12.60 -27.36
N VAL A 7 -1.98 -11.86 -26.36
CA VAL A 7 -1.23 -11.76 -25.10
C VAL A 7 -1.41 -13.13 -24.43
N GLU A 8 -0.31 -13.82 -24.14
CA GLU A 8 -0.34 -15.12 -23.48
C GLU A 8 -1.24 -15.07 -22.23
N ASP A 9 -1.98 -16.15 -22.01
CA ASP A 9 -2.86 -16.27 -20.86
C ASP A 9 -2.07 -16.14 -19.56
N VAL A 10 -2.37 -15.11 -18.77
CA VAL A 10 -1.73 -14.90 -17.46
C VAL A 10 -2.10 -16.07 -16.56
N ASN A 11 -1.09 -16.80 -16.11
CA ASN A 11 -1.29 -17.93 -15.20
C ASN A 11 -1.20 -17.43 -13.73
N ARG A 12 -2.29 -17.56 -12.96
CA ARG A 12 -2.32 -17.15 -11.56
C ARG A 12 -1.27 -17.88 -10.69
N SER A 13 -0.78 -19.05 -11.12
CA SER A 13 0.22 -19.80 -10.37
C SER A 13 1.51 -19.02 -10.10
N ILE A 14 1.84 -18.02 -10.91
CA ILE A 14 3.00 -17.15 -10.68
C ILE A 14 2.88 -16.32 -9.39
N TYR A 15 1.65 -15.97 -8.98
CA TYR A 15 1.40 -15.21 -7.74
C TYR A 15 1.28 -16.12 -6.50
N ASP A 16 1.00 -17.42 -6.71
CA ASP A 16 0.85 -18.43 -5.66
C ASP A 16 2.14 -19.23 -5.40
N ILE A 17 3.29 -18.78 -5.89
CA ILE A 17 4.59 -19.42 -5.61
C ILE A 17 4.81 -19.43 -4.10
N ARG A 18 5.10 -20.64 -3.58
CA ARG A 18 5.44 -20.87 -2.18
C ARG A 18 6.83 -21.44 -2.12
N ASN A 19 7.68 -20.81 -1.32
CA ASN A 19 8.95 -21.42 -0.98
C ASN A 19 8.78 -22.31 0.25
N GLU A 20 9.67 -23.31 0.41
CA GLU A 20 9.77 -24.05 1.65
C GLU A 20 10.05 -23.10 2.82
N GLU A 21 9.41 -23.33 3.97
CA GLU A 21 9.71 -22.61 5.18
C GLU A 21 11.12 -22.96 5.66
N LYS A 22 12.05 -22.01 5.56
CA LYS A 22 13.45 -22.14 5.98
C LYS A 22 13.81 -20.97 6.91
N ASP A 23 12.91 -20.70 7.87
CA ASP A 23 13.15 -19.67 8.86
C ASP A 23 14.26 -20.11 9.85
N VAL A 24 15.13 -19.18 10.19
CA VAL A 24 16.18 -19.37 11.21
C VAL A 24 15.63 -19.07 12.59
N TYR A 25 14.66 -18.18 12.66
CA TYR A 25 14.03 -17.75 13.89
C TYR A 25 12.57 -17.37 13.68
N ARG A 26 11.72 -17.79 14.60
CA ARG A 26 10.29 -17.48 14.62
C ARG A 26 9.87 -17.30 16.09
N VAL A 27 9.18 -16.19 16.37
CA VAL A 27 8.55 -16.03 17.68
C VAL A 27 7.33 -16.96 17.80
N LYS A 28 6.86 -17.18 19.01
CA LYS A 28 5.59 -17.90 19.22
C LYS A 28 4.43 -17.08 18.69
N GLU A 29 3.34 -17.75 18.39
CA GLU A 29 2.06 -17.12 18.07
C GLU A 29 1.58 -16.21 19.20
N GLY A 30 0.82 -15.20 18.84
CA GLY A 30 0.24 -14.26 19.77
C GLY A 30 1.07 -12.98 20.01
N LEU A 31 0.67 -12.22 21.01
CA LEU A 31 1.25 -10.92 21.32
C LEU A 31 1.37 -10.74 22.84
N THR A 32 2.58 -10.91 23.37
CA THR A 32 2.90 -10.77 24.79
C THR A 32 4.11 -9.87 25.01
N PRO A 33 4.34 -9.34 26.22
CA PRO A 33 5.54 -8.56 26.53
C PRO A 33 6.84 -9.30 26.23
N GLU A 34 6.88 -10.63 26.43
CA GLU A 34 8.03 -11.48 26.16
C GLU A 34 8.30 -11.59 24.67
N ILE A 35 7.25 -11.73 23.83
CA ILE A 35 7.39 -11.75 22.36
C ILE A 35 7.94 -10.41 21.88
N VAL A 36 7.41 -9.30 22.35
CA VAL A 36 7.88 -7.95 22.01
C VAL A 36 9.34 -7.74 22.41
N ASP A 37 9.74 -8.24 23.58
CA ASP A 37 11.14 -8.20 24.05
C ASP A 37 12.06 -9.09 23.20
N GLN A 38 11.57 -10.24 22.73
CA GLN A 38 12.30 -11.12 21.81
C GLN A 38 12.53 -10.43 20.46
N ILE A 39 11.51 -9.80 19.88
CA ILE A 39 11.64 -9.02 18.63
C ILE A 39 12.68 -7.91 18.80
N SER A 40 12.58 -7.15 19.89
CA SER A 40 13.51 -6.06 20.19
C SER A 40 14.97 -6.54 20.29
N LYS A 41 15.21 -7.71 20.89
CA LYS A 41 16.53 -8.34 20.98
C LYS A 41 17.05 -8.80 19.62
N GLU A 42 16.20 -9.46 18.82
CA GLU A 42 16.55 -9.91 17.48
C GLU A 42 16.90 -8.75 16.54
N LYS A 43 16.21 -7.62 16.71
CA LYS A 43 16.44 -6.39 15.94
C LYS A 43 17.57 -5.51 16.48
N HIS A 44 18.17 -5.87 17.61
CA HIS A 44 19.20 -5.07 18.28
C HIS A 44 18.75 -3.63 18.53
N ASP A 45 17.49 -3.45 18.93
CA ASP A 45 16.91 -2.14 19.16
C ASP A 45 17.68 -1.32 20.19
N PRO A 46 17.83 0.00 19.99
CA PRO A 46 18.29 0.89 21.06
C PRO A 46 17.25 0.95 22.19
N ASP A 47 17.68 1.29 23.39
CA ASP A 47 16.85 1.29 24.61
C ASP A 47 15.53 2.03 24.43
N TRP A 48 15.55 3.22 23.78
CA TRP A 48 14.33 4.00 23.57
C TRP A 48 13.31 3.29 22.65
N MET A 49 13.76 2.48 21.67
CA MET A 49 12.88 1.72 20.80
C MET A 49 12.27 0.53 21.55
N ARG A 50 13.06 -0.14 22.38
CA ARG A 50 12.55 -1.20 23.25
C ARG A 50 11.46 -0.68 24.20
N GLU A 51 11.69 0.47 24.83
CA GLU A 51 10.70 1.13 25.68
C GLU A 51 9.44 1.51 24.88
N PHE A 52 9.63 2.06 23.68
CA PHE A 52 8.56 2.43 22.78
C PHE A 52 7.66 1.24 22.41
N ARG A 53 8.27 0.08 22.05
CA ARG A 53 7.53 -1.14 21.72
C ARG A 53 6.67 -1.62 22.91
N GLN A 54 7.22 -1.63 24.10
CA GLN A 54 6.50 -2.05 25.32
C GLN A 54 5.36 -1.08 25.65
N GLU A 55 5.54 0.22 25.45
CA GLU A 55 4.47 1.19 25.65
C GLU A 55 3.39 1.03 24.57
N ALA A 56 3.78 0.80 23.30
CA ALA A 56 2.83 0.52 22.23
C ALA A 56 1.98 -0.74 22.52
N LEU A 57 2.58 -1.79 23.10
CA LEU A 57 1.85 -2.99 23.53
C LEU A 57 0.82 -2.68 24.64
N LYS A 58 1.16 -1.83 25.61
CA LYS A 58 0.20 -1.40 26.63
C LYS A 58 -0.98 -0.68 25.99
N VAL A 59 -0.69 0.26 25.09
CA VAL A 59 -1.72 0.98 24.32
C VAL A 59 -2.60 0.00 23.53
N TYR A 60 -2.01 -1.00 22.86
CA TYR A 60 -2.76 -2.05 22.17
C TYR A 60 -3.74 -2.76 23.08
N ASN A 61 -3.32 -3.13 24.30
CA ASN A 61 -4.16 -3.83 25.26
C ASN A 61 -5.29 -2.96 25.82
N GLU A 62 -5.09 -1.63 25.89
CA GLU A 62 -6.11 -0.66 26.35
C GLU A 62 -7.17 -0.36 25.28
N MET A 63 -6.83 -0.50 24.00
CA MET A 63 -7.71 -0.10 22.89
C MET A 63 -8.68 -1.22 22.47
N THR A 64 -9.87 -0.82 22.06
CA THR A 64 -10.86 -1.70 21.44
C THR A 64 -10.55 -1.92 19.95
N MET A 65 -11.04 -3.04 19.39
CA MET A 65 -11.00 -3.23 17.94
C MET A 65 -11.84 -2.17 17.23
N PRO A 66 -11.43 -1.74 16.03
CA PRO A 66 -12.23 -0.84 15.21
C PRO A 66 -13.57 -1.49 14.81
N ASP A 67 -14.63 -0.70 14.75
CA ASP A 67 -16.00 -1.12 14.43
C ASP A 67 -16.57 -0.43 13.17
N TRP A 68 -15.78 0.42 12.51
CA TRP A 68 -16.26 1.23 11.38
C TRP A 68 -16.18 0.55 10.01
N GLY A 69 -15.40 -0.51 9.86
CA GLY A 69 -15.15 -1.23 8.62
C GLY A 69 -15.82 -2.61 8.56
N PRO A 70 -15.44 -3.46 7.61
CA PRO A 70 -15.82 -4.87 7.59
C PRO A 70 -15.48 -5.59 8.88
N SER A 71 -16.24 -6.66 9.21
CA SER A 71 -15.91 -7.48 10.39
C SER A 71 -14.52 -8.11 10.25
N ILE A 72 -13.78 -8.07 11.34
CA ILE A 72 -12.48 -8.72 11.53
C ILE A 72 -12.51 -9.68 12.73
N GLU A 73 -13.72 -10.13 13.13
CA GLU A 73 -13.92 -11.04 14.27
C GLU A 73 -13.25 -12.40 14.05
N ASP A 74 -13.10 -12.83 12.79
CA ASP A 74 -12.41 -14.07 12.43
C ASP A 74 -10.87 -13.95 12.48
N LEU A 75 -10.32 -12.74 12.68
CA LEU A 75 -8.89 -12.53 12.88
C LEU A 75 -8.51 -12.80 14.34
N ASN A 76 -7.97 -13.97 14.60
CA ASN A 76 -7.47 -14.34 15.92
C ASN A 76 -5.99 -13.95 16.06
N MET A 77 -5.70 -12.90 16.82
CA MET A 77 -4.32 -12.43 17.06
C MET A 77 -3.47 -13.43 17.86
N ASP A 78 -4.09 -14.34 18.63
CA ASP A 78 -3.37 -15.37 19.37
C ASP A 78 -2.80 -16.47 18.46
N GLU A 79 -3.23 -16.52 17.20
CA GLU A 79 -2.74 -17.46 16.18
C GLU A 79 -1.77 -16.81 15.16
N ILE A 80 -1.54 -15.50 15.27
CA ILE A 80 -0.63 -14.76 14.36
C ILE A 80 0.80 -14.79 14.90
N VAL A 81 1.73 -15.24 14.07
CA VAL A 81 3.16 -15.09 14.32
C VAL A 81 3.61 -13.70 13.90
N THR A 82 4.10 -12.90 14.84
CA THR A 82 4.38 -11.48 14.60
C THR A 82 5.80 -11.21 14.09
N TYR A 83 6.68 -12.19 14.08
CA TYR A 83 8.03 -12.06 13.53
C TYR A 83 8.59 -13.38 13.03
N VAL A 84 9.09 -13.39 11.79
CA VAL A 84 9.72 -14.53 11.12
C VAL A 84 10.99 -14.06 10.42
N ARG A 85 12.16 -14.58 10.80
CA ARG A 85 13.42 -14.31 10.13
C ARG A 85 13.77 -15.45 9.17
N PRO A 86 13.82 -15.20 7.85
CA PRO A 86 14.20 -16.19 6.85
C PRO A 86 15.69 -16.54 6.98
N ASN A 87 16.08 -17.70 6.43
CA ASN A 87 17.48 -18.14 6.40
C ASN A 87 18.27 -17.41 5.31
N THR A 88 18.37 -16.09 5.44
CA THR A 88 19.19 -15.25 4.56
C THR A 88 19.60 -13.99 5.29
N GLN A 89 20.58 -13.28 4.73
CA GLN A 89 21.01 -11.96 5.20
C GLN A 89 20.80 -10.95 4.07
N MET A 90 20.61 -9.70 4.42
CA MET A 90 20.52 -8.62 3.44
C MET A 90 21.82 -8.57 2.61
N SER A 91 21.67 -8.45 1.29
CA SER A 91 22.77 -8.26 0.36
C SER A 91 22.52 -7.10 -0.58
N ALA A 92 23.56 -6.36 -0.95
CA ALA A 92 23.53 -5.37 -2.01
C ALA A 92 23.67 -6.01 -3.42
N LYS A 93 24.00 -7.31 -3.49
CA LYS A 93 24.17 -8.04 -4.74
C LYS A 93 23.06 -9.06 -4.90
N TRP A 94 22.27 -8.91 -5.96
CA TRP A 94 21.19 -9.87 -6.27
C TRP A 94 21.68 -11.31 -6.44
N SER A 95 22.91 -11.51 -6.94
CA SER A 95 23.52 -12.83 -7.08
C SER A 95 23.69 -13.60 -5.77
N GLU A 96 23.77 -12.89 -4.63
CA GLU A 96 23.96 -13.46 -3.30
C GLU A 96 22.64 -13.80 -2.60
N VAL A 97 21.49 -13.31 -3.11
CA VAL A 97 20.16 -13.67 -2.60
C VAL A 97 19.88 -15.15 -2.91
N PRO A 98 19.31 -15.94 -1.99
CA PRO A 98 18.95 -17.34 -2.22
C PRO A 98 18.10 -17.55 -3.49
N THR A 99 18.37 -18.62 -4.24
CA THR A 99 17.79 -18.84 -5.56
C THR A 99 16.26 -18.96 -5.52
N ASP A 100 15.69 -19.59 -4.52
CA ASP A 100 14.26 -19.73 -4.32
C ASP A 100 13.58 -18.37 -4.09
N ILE A 101 14.18 -17.51 -3.28
CA ILE A 101 13.72 -16.14 -3.05
C ILE A 101 13.86 -15.30 -4.33
N LYS A 102 15.00 -15.39 -5.05
CA LYS A 102 15.19 -14.72 -6.34
C LYS A 102 14.10 -15.10 -7.34
N ASN A 103 13.90 -16.40 -7.54
CA ASN A 103 12.91 -16.90 -8.49
C ASN A 103 11.50 -16.39 -8.15
N THR A 104 11.19 -16.25 -6.87
CA THR A 104 9.90 -15.69 -6.45
C THR A 104 9.77 -14.23 -6.86
N PHE A 105 10.75 -13.39 -6.56
CA PHE A 105 10.72 -11.98 -6.93
C PHE A 105 10.76 -11.77 -8.45
N GLU A 106 11.55 -12.55 -9.18
CA GLU A 106 11.60 -12.49 -10.65
C GLU A 106 10.27 -12.87 -11.30
N ALA A 107 9.59 -13.88 -10.76
CA ALA A 107 8.27 -14.29 -11.25
C ALA A 107 7.16 -13.27 -10.91
N LEU A 108 7.33 -12.52 -9.80
CA LEU A 108 6.35 -11.53 -9.31
C LEU A 108 6.51 -10.14 -9.93
N GLY A 109 7.47 -9.93 -10.84
CA GLY A 109 7.62 -8.67 -11.52
C GLY A 109 8.75 -7.78 -10.99
N ILE A 110 9.80 -8.36 -10.40
CA ILE A 110 11.09 -7.70 -10.19
C ILE A 110 12.14 -8.34 -11.12
N PRO A 111 11.95 -8.30 -12.45
CA PRO A 111 12.90 -8.86 -13.41
C PRO A 111 14.20 -8.04 -13.43
N ASP A 112 15.27 -8.61 -13.98
CA ASP A 112 16.56 -7.95 -14.11
C ASP A 112 16.49 -6.57 -14.77
N ALA A 113 15.58 -6.42 -15.74
CA ALA A 113 15.38 -5.16 -16.47
C ALA A 113 14.88 -4.04 -15.56
N GLU A 114 14.02 -4.32 -14.56
CA GLU A 114 13.51 -3.32 -13.63
C GLU A 114 14.57 -2.91 -12.61
N ARG A 115 15.32 -3.88 -12.06
CA ARG A 115 16.44 -3.59 -11.15
C ARG A 115 17.48 -2.68 -11.78
N THR A 116 17.70 -2.80 -13.08
CA THR A 116 18.66 -1.97 -13.81
C THR A 116 18.07 -0.62 -14.25
N SER A 117 16.76 -0.47 -14.33
CA SER A 117 16.09 0.76 -14.76
C SER A 117 15.75 1.70 -13.60
N LEU A 118 15.55 1.17 -12.38
CA LEU A 118 15.16 1.96 -11.20
C LEU A 118 16.37 2.63 -10.52
N ALA A 119 16.11 3.71 -9.78
CA ALA A 119 17.13 4.43 -9.01
C ALA A 119 17.62 3.67 -7.76
N GLY A 120 16.78 2.78 -7.25
CA GLY A 120 17.08 1.88 -6.15
C GLY A 120 15.96 0.89 -5.93
N VAL A 121 16.30 -0.29 -5.42
CA VAL A 121 15.36 -1.39 -5.18
C VAL A 121 15.63 -2.01 -3.81
N GLY A 122 14.56 -2.19 -3.03
CA GLY A 122 14.54 -2.99 -1.81
C GLY A 122 13.61 -4.19 -1.98
N ALA A 123 13.98 -5.35 -1.44
CA ALA A 123 13.12 -6.53 -1.41
C ALA A 123 13.10 -7.10 0.00
N GLN A 124 11.92 -7.16 0.59
CA GLN A 124 11.66 -7.77 1.89
C GLN A 124 10.97 -9.12 1.72
N TYR A 125 11.42 -10.09 2.48
CA TYR A 125 10.84 -11.43 2.53
C TYR A 125 10.51 -11.78 3.98
N ASP A 126 9.25 -12.02 4.26
CA ASP A 126 8.70 -12.12 5.61
C ASP A 126 9.03 -10.86 6.44
N SER A 127 9.73 -10.98 7.56
CA SER A 127 10.04 -9.85 8.45
C SER A 127 11.37 -9.16 8.17
N GLU A 128 12.10 -9.56 7.12
CA GLU A 128 13.48 -9.06 6.87
C GLU A 128 13.69 -8.55 5.46
N LEU A 129 14.46 -7.47 5.34
CA LEU A 129 15.00 -7.04 4.05
C LEU A 129 16.09 -8.04 3.60
N VAL A 130 15.95 -8.58 2.39
CA VAL A 130 16.87 -9.61 1.84
C VAL A 130 17.74 -9.07 0.72
N TYR A 131 17.32 -7.99 0.09
CA TYR A 131 18.06 -7.30 -0.96
C TYR A 131 17.84 -5.81 -0.87
N HIS A 132 18.90 -5.04 -1.06
CA HIS A 132 18.82 -3.59 -1.14
C HIS A 132 19.95 -3.04 -2.01
N ASN A 133 19.59 -2.15 -2.93
CA ASN A 133 20.55 -1.43 -3.75
C ASN A 133 20.02 -0.03 -4.10
N VAL A 134 20.94 0.93 -4.19
CA VAL A 134 20.70 2.28 -4.71
C VAL A 134 21.82 2.62 -5.69
N ARG A 135 21.47 3.30 -6.78
CA ARG A 135 22.48 3.73 -7.78
C ARG A 135 23.46 4.74 -7.16
N GLU A 136 24.74 4.58 -7.49
CA GLU A 136 25.79 5.46 -7.01
C GLU A 136 25.54 6.93 -7.35
N GLU A 137 25.02 7.22 -8.55
CA GLU A 137 24.68 8.57 -9.00
C GLU A 137 23.55 9.23 -8.20
N VAL A 138 22.64 8.43 -7.64
CA VAL A 138 21.56 8.90 -6.76
C VAL A 138 22.11 9.11 -5.35
N ALA A 139 22.86 8.15 -4.84
CA ALA A 139 23.53 8.26 -3.54
C ALA A 139 24.53 9.45 -3.48
N ALA A 140 25.24 9.73 -4.59
CA ALA A 140 26.16 10.86 -4.70
C ALA A 140 25.47 12.23 -4.60
N GLN A 141 24.15 12.31 -4.80
CA GLN A 141 23.35 13.51 -4.58
C GLN A 141 22.93 13.68 -3.10
N GLY A 142 23.36 12.77 -2.22
CA GLY A 142 22.98 12.74 -0.81
C GLY A 142 21.64 12.08 -0.52
N VAL A 143 21.05 11.41 -1.51
CA VAL A 143 19.83 10.62 -1.31
C VAL A 143 20.19 9.39 -0.50
N VAL A 144 19.44 9.16 0.58
CA VAL A 144 19.54 7.96 1.39
C VAL A 144 18.35 7.07 1.10
N TYR A 145 18.62 5.81 0.82
CA TYR A 145 17.62 4.77 0.79
C TYR A 145 18.24 3.55 1.48
N THR A 146 17.66 3.11 2.59
CA THR A 146 18.15 1.97 3.38
C THR A 146 16.97 1.30 4.11
N ASP A 147 17.22 0.20 4.80
CA ASP A 147 16.24 -0.39 5.71
C ASP A 147 16.07 0.45 6.99
N MET A 148 14.91 0.27 7.64
CA MET A 148 14.58 1.04 8.84
C MET A 148 15.50 0.73 10.03
N GLU A 149 15.93 -0.52 10.20
CA GLU A 149 16.81 -0.92 11.30
C GLU A 149 18.19 -0.27 11.18
N SER A 150 18.76 -0.25 9.97
CA SER A 150 20.01 0.44 9.70
C SER A 150 19.90 1.95 9.94
N ALA A 151 18.79 2.56 9.52
CA ALA A 151 18.55 3.98 9.78
C ALA A 151 18.35 4.30 11.27
N LEU A 152 17.73 3.38 12.03
CA LEU A 152 17.47 3.53 13.46
C LEU A 152 18.74 3.59 14.31
N THR A 153 19.81 2.93 13.89
CA THR A 153 21.06 2.77 14.64
C THR A 153 22.26 3.49 13.99
N GLY A 154 22.11 3.94 12.74
CA GLY A 154 23.16 4.58 11.95
C GLY A 154 23.22 6.10 12.08
N GLU A 155 23.75 6.74 11.06
CA GLU A 155 23.93 8.19 10.97
C GLU A 155 22.62 8.98 11.08
N TYR A 156 21.48 8.35 10.68
CA TYR A 156 20.15 8.96 10.67
C TYR A 156 19.33 8.67 11.92
N ALA A 157 19.91 8.06 12.96
CA ALA A 157 19.21 7.65 14.17
C ALA A 157 18.39 8.78 14.83
N ASP A 158 18.94 9.98 14.94
CA ASP A 158 18.25 11.13 15.53
C ASP A 158 17.10 11.62 14.64
N LEU A 159 17.30 11.60 13.31
CA LEU A 159 16.25 11.96 12.34
C LEU A 159 15.11 10.95 12.40
N VAL A 160 15.43 9.66 12.41
CA VAL A 160 14.42 8.59 12.59
C VAL A 160 13.67 8.77 13.90
N ARG A 161 14.37 8.94 15.02
CA ARG A 161 13.74 9.11 16.34
C ARG A 161 12.80 10.31 16.41
N SER A 162 13.10 11.38 15.68
CA SER A 162 12.27 12.58 15.64
C SER A 162 11.02 12.44 14.77
N HIS A 163 10.97 11.45 13.86
CA HIS A 163 9.89 11.27 12.90
C HIS A 163 9.10 9.96 13.09
N PHE A 164 9.74 8.90 13.58
CA PHE A 164 9.15 7.57 13.73
C PHE A 164 7.87 7.60 14.57
N MET A 165 6.78 7.13 13.99
CA MET A 165 5.44 7.09 14.57
C MET A 165 4.98 8.43 15.20
N LYS A 166 5.31 9.55 14.53
CA LYS A 166 4.83 10.90 14.91
C LYS A 166 3.58 11.30 14.13
N LEU A 167 3.45 10.87 12.88
CA LEU A 167 2.22 11.06 12.12
C LEU A 167 1.19 9.99 12.46
N VAL A 168 1.62 8.76 12.72
CA VAL A 168 0.79 7.63 13.11
C VAL A 168 1.18 7.17 14.53
N PRO A 169 0.81 7.90 15.59
CA PRO A 169 1.17 7.49 16.95
C PRO A 169 0.43 6.19 17.36
N PRO A 170 0.96 5.39 18.29
CA PRO A 170 0.31 4.16 18.75
C PRO A 170 -1.13 4.37 19.25
N ARG A 171 -1.46 5.55 19.79
CA ARG A 171 -2.82 5.89 20.24
C ARG A 171 -3.79 6.30 19.12
N ASP A 172 -3.41 6.23 17.86
CA ASP A 172 -4.28 6.55 16.73
C ASP A 172 -5.43 5.52 16.59
N HIS A 173 -5.07 4.23 16.58
CA HIS A 173 -5.99 3.09 16.63
C HIS A 173 -5.23 1.80 16.97
N LYS A 174 -5.97 0.72 17.26
CA LYS A 174 -5.42 -0.54 17.75
C LYS A 174 -4.34 -1.15 16.85
N PHE A 175 -4.48 -1.05 15.51
CA PHE A 175 -3.47 -1.57 14.58
C PHE A 175 -2.22 -0.69 14.49
N ALA A 176 -2.32 0.62 14.77
CA ALA A 176 -1.15 1.48 14.93
C ALA A 176 -0.36 1.10 16.20
N ALA A 177 -1.08 0.77 17.28
CA ALA A 177 -0.47 0.28 18.51
C ALA A 177 0.19 -1.11 18.30
N LEU A 178 -0.48 -2.02 17.60
CA LEU A 178 0.08 -3.32 17.20
C LEU A 178 1.37 -3.13 16.40
N HIS A 179 1.32 -2.30 15.36
CA HIS A 179 2.48 -1.98 14.55
C HIS A 179 3.64 -1.46 15.39
N GLY A 180 3.40 -0.48 16.27
CA GLY A 180 4.43 0.07 17.15
C GLY A 180 5.09 -0.96 18.05
N ALA A 181 4.37 -2.01 18.47
CA ALA A 181 4.89 -3.07 19.32
C ALA A 181 5.76 -4.09 18.56
N VAL A 182 5.40 -4.43 17.30
CA VAL A 182 6.00 -5.58 16.60
C VAL A 182 6.60 -5.25 15.24
N TRP A 183 6.71 -3.99 14.85
CA TRP A 183 7.23 -3.61 13.55
C TRP A 183 8.61 -4.24 13.25
N SER A 184 8.84 -4.58 11.99
CA SER A 184 10.10 -5.12 11.50
C SER A 184 10.24 -4.91 10.00
N GLY A 185 11.44 -4.58 9.56
CA GLY A 185 11.70 -4.25 8.17
C GLY A 185 11.10 -2.90 7.73
N GLY A 186 10.98 -2.74 6.44
CA GLY A 186 10.52 -1.50 5.82
C GLY A 186 11.66 -0.63 5.31
N SER A 187 11.32 0.59 4.90
CA SER A 187 12.22 1.46 4.15
C SER A 187 12.38 2.82 4.81
N PHE A 188 13.61 3.28 4.90
CA PHE A 188 13.95 4.66 5.20
C PHE A 188 14.46 5.37 3.95
N VAL A 189 13.82 6.50 3.59
CA VAL A 189 14.24 7.34 2.46
C VAL A 189 14.37 8.77 2.91
N TYR A 190 15.51 9.38 2.61
CA TYR A 190 15.75 10.81 2.80
C TYR A 190 16.23 11.43 1.49
N VAL A 191 15.52 12.47 1.03
CA VAL A 191 15.89 13.22 -0.18
C VAL A 191 16.22 14.65 0.24
N PRO A 192 17.50 15.09 0.06
CA PRO A 192 17.94 16.42 0.45
C PRO A 192 17.22 17.55 -0.32
N ALA A 193 17.24 18.76 0.23
CA ALA A 193 16.62 19.92 -0.38
C ALA A 193 17.11 20.15 -1.82
N GLY A 194 16.16 20.42 -2.72
CA GLY A 194 16.41 20.71 -4.14
C GLY A 194 16.83 19.51 -4.99
N VAL A 195 16.94 18.32 -4.43
CA VAL A 195 17.33 17.09 -5.18
C VAL A 195 16.11 16.49 -5.87
N HIS A 196 16.23 16.24 -7.17
CA HIS A 196 15.19 15.60 -7.96
C HIS A 196 15.59 14.18 -8.35
N VAL A 197 14.92 13.19 -7.78
CA VAL A 197 15.12 11.78 -8.11
C VAL A 197 14.16 11.43 -9.27
N GLU A 198 14.64 11.58 -10.50
CA GLU A 198 13.83 11.43 -11.73
C GLU A 198 13.36 9.99 -11.94
N ILE A 199 14.17 9.00 -11.56
CA ILE A 199 13.87 7.59 -11.71
C ILE A 199 13.33 7.09 -10.37
N PRO A 200 12.23 6.31 -10.34
CA PRO A 200 11.62 5.87 -9.08
C PRO A 200 12.56 5.01 -8.22
N LEU A 201 12.37 5.12 -6.89
CA LEU A 201 12.81 4.12 -5.92
C LEU A 201 11.68 3.11 -5.71
N GLN A 202 12.02 1.85 -5.44
CA GLN A 202 11.04 0.78 -5.25
C GLN A 202 11.34 -0.06 -4.00
N SER A 203 10.29 -0.42 -3.26
CA SER A 203 10.29 -1.53 -2.30
C SER A 203 9.28 -2.58 -2.68
N TYR A 204 9.64 -3.85 -2.53
CA TYR A 204 8.72 -4.96 -2.71
C TYR A 204 8.67 -5.83 -1.45
N PHE A 205 7.47 -6.09 -0.95
CA PHE A 205 7.22 -6.86 0.26
C PHE A 205 6.54 -8.19 -0.08
N ARG A 206 7.16 -9.29 0.32
CA ARG A 206 6.62 -10.64 0.14
C ARG A 206 6.45 -11.33 1.48
N LEU A 207 5.23 -11.63 1.88
CA LEU A 207 4.95 -12.49 3.03
C LEU A 207 4.80 -13.93 2.56
N ASN A 208 5.75 -14.81 2.91
CA ASN A 208 5.72 -16.23 2.52
C ASN A 208 5.33 -17.17 3.67
N ALA A 209 5.51 -16.76 4.92
CA ALA A 209 5.21 -17.60 6.08
C ALA A 209 3.69 -17.72 6.34
N PRO A 210 3.12 -18.95 6.40
CA PRO A 210 1.72 -19.14 6.74
C PRO A 210 1.45 -18.77 8.21
N GLY A 211 0.30 -18.14 8.47
CA GLY A 211 -0.11 -17.71 9.82
C GLY A 211 0.73 -16.57 10.37
N ALA A 212 1.56 -15.93 9.55
CA ALA A 212 2.39 -14.82 9.99
C ALA A 212 1.77 -13.45 9.65
N GLY A 213 2.23 -12.44 10.37
CA GLY A 213 2.01 -11.03 10.06
C GLY A 213 3.24 -10.38 9.43
N GLN A 214 3.01 -9.34 8.64
CA GLN A 214 4.01 -8.44 8.10
C GLN A 214 3.73 -7.02 8.60
N PHE A 215 4.74 -6.36 9.17
CA PHE A 215 4.61 -5.12 9.93
C PHE A 215 5.73 -4.14 9.56
N GLU A 216 5.98 -3.95 8.28
CA GLU A 216 7.03 -3.06 7.78
C GLU A 216 6.73 -1.60 8.08
N HIS A 217 7.76 -0.82 8.41
CA HIS A 217 7.68 0.62 8.62
C HIS A 217 8.39 1.38 7.49
N THR A 218 7.65 2.14 6.71
CA THR A 218 8.21 3.01 5.67
C THR A 218 8.19 4.47 6.15
N LEU A 219 9.37 5.08 6.26
CA LEU A 219 9.55 6.49 6.59
C LEU A 219 10.23 7.20 5.43
N ILE A 220 9.55 8.17 4.82
CA ILE A 220 10.09 8.96 3.70
C ILE A 220 10.05 10.43 4.06
N ILE A 221 11.21 11.08 3.93
CA ILE A 221 11.38 12.52 4.16
C ILE A 221 11.91 13.13 2.87
N VAL A 222 11.13 14.03 2.27
CA VAL A 222 11.48 14.76 1.05
C VAL A 222 11.58 16.24 1.43
N GLU A 223 12.80 16.77 1.42
CA GLU A 223 13.11 18.11 1.88
C GLU A 223 12.64 19.22 0.90
N GLU A 224 12.83 20.48 1.27
CA GLU A 224 12.37 21.65 0.50
C GLU A 224 12.78 21.57 -0.98
N GLY A 225 11.80 21.75 -1.89
CA GLY A 225 12.01 21.78 -3.33
C GLY A 225 12.47 20.46 -3.96
N ALA A 226 12.52 19.38 -3.19
CA ALA A 226 12.94 18.07 -3.70
C ALA A 226 11.79 17.30 -4.37
N TYR A 227 12.15 16.30 -5.18
CA TYR A 227 11.20 15.41 -5.87
C TYR A 227 11.57 13.95 -5.70
N LEU A 228 10.57 13.12 -5.41
CA LEU A 228 10.70 11.67 -5.37
C LEU A 228 9.43 11.00 -5.90
N HIS A 229 9.61 9.94 -6.69
CA HIS A 229 8.59 8.91 -6.92
C HIS A 229 9.02 7.62 -6.21
N PHE A 230 8.22 7.17 -5.25
CA PHE A 230 8.43 5.90 -4.54
C PHE A 230 7.34 4.91 -4.91
N ILE A 231 7.72 3.65 -5.16
CA ILE A 231 6.81 2.59 -5.56
C ILE A 231 6.88 1.47 -4.54
N GLU A 232 5.73 1.02 -4.09
CA GLU A 232 5.58 -0.10 -3.16
C GLU A 232 4.77 -1.22 -3.81
N GLY A 233 5.34 -2.42 -3.85
CA GLY A 233 4.64 -3.64 -4.25
C GLY A 233 4.50 -4.58 -3.06
N CYS A 234 3.31 -5.18 -2.89
CA CYS A 234 3.04 -6.11 -1.81
C CYS A 234 2.35 -7.37 -2.31
N SER A 235 2.78 -8.55 -1.83
CA SER A 235 2.13 -9.80 -2.20
C SER A 235 2.28 -10.91 -1.16
N ALA A 236 1.38 -11.89 -1.21
CA ALA A 236 1.48 -13.15 -0.46
C ALA A 236 0.88 -14.31 -1.27
N PRO A 237 1.41 -15.54 -1.14
CA PRO A 237 0.78 -16.72 -1.71
C PRO A 237 -0.48 -17.09 -0.91
N LYS A 238 -1.34 -17.90 -1.51
CA LYS A 238 -2.56 -18.35 -0.86
C LYS A 238 -2.25 -19.45 0.18
N TYR A 239 -2.74 -19.27 1.40
CA TYR A 239 -2.72 -20.27 2.47
C TYR A 239 -4.15 -20.62 2.93
N SER A 240 -4.29 -21.68 3.74
CA SER A 240 -5.55 -22.08 4.38
C SER A 240 -5.76 -21.42 5.74
N VAL A 241 -4.78 -20.68 6.23
CA VAL A 241 -4.80 -19.95 7.50
C VAL A 241 -4.78 -18.45 7.26
N ALA A 242 -5.24 -17.67 8.21
CA ALA A 242 -5.20 -16.21 8.13
C ALA A 242 -3.75 -15.70 8.16
N ASN A 243 -3.49 -14.68 7.35
CA ASN A 243 -2.29 -13.85 7.41
C ASN A 243 -2.70 -12.41 7.66
N LEU A 244 -1.82 -11.63 8.27
CA LEU A 244 -2.06 -10.23 8.60
C LEU A 244 -0.99 -9.33 7.97
N HIS A 245 -1.43 -8.25 7.35
CA HIS A 245 -0.57 -7.13 6.98
C HIS A 245 -1.01 -5.88 7.74
N ALA A 246 -0.16 -5.35 8.59
CA ALA A 246 -0.42 -4.12 9.34
C ALA A 246 0.85 -3.23 9.34
N GLY A 247 1.29 -2.87 8.14
CA GLY A 247 2.39 -1.94 7.91
C GLY A 247 2.01 -0.51 8.28
N CYS A 248 3.02 0.34 8.38
CA CYS A 248 2.87 1.76 8.64
C CYS A 248 3.74 2.58 7.69
N VAL A 249 3.14 3.59 7.06
CA VAL A 249 3.84 4.50 6.14
C VAL A 249 3.68 5.93 6.62
N GLU A 250 4.79 6.61 6.88
CA GLU A 250 4.87 8.01 7.27
C GLU A 250 5.66 8.82 6.25
N LEU A 251 5.00 9.81 5.64
CA LEU A 251 5.56 10.61 4.57
C LEU A 251 5.62 12.08 4.98
N TYR A 252 6.80 12.66 4.90
CA TYR A 252 7.04 14.08 5.17
C TYR A 252 7.43 14.78 3.87
N VAL A 253 6.59 15.71 3.42
CA VAL A 253 6.78 16.46 2.18
C VAL A 253 7.07 17.92 2.55
N GLY A 254 8.30 18.34 2.34
CA GLY A 254 8.81 19.64 2.67
C GLY A 254 8.21 20.77 1.81
N LYS A 255 8.61 21.99 2.11
CA LYS A 255 8.16 23.19 1.38
C LYS A 255 8.49 23.08 -0.10
N ASN A 256 7.48 23.32 -0.97
CA ASN A 256 7.59 23.21 -2.44
C ASN A 256 8.12 21.85 -2.93
N ALA A 257 8.19 20.83 -2.09
CA ALA A 257 8.60 19.50 -2.47
C ALA A 257 7.43 18.73 -3.12
N LYS A 258 7.78 17.69 -3.87
CA LYS A 258 6.80 16.80 -4.46
C LYS A 258 7.17 15.34 -4.18
N LEU A 259 6.24 14.59 -3.60
CA LEU A 259 6.34 13.14 -3.42
C LEU A 259 5.19 12.45 -4.14
N ARG A 260 5.51 11.49 -5.01
CA ARG A 260 4.55 10.55 -5.56
C ARG A 260 4.76 9.21 -4.88
N TYR A 261 3.70 8.63 -4.31
CA TYR A 261 3.72 7.33 -3.65
C TYR A 261 2.73 6.40 -4.35
N SER A 262 3.26 5.39 -5.04
CA SER A 262 2.47 4.41 -5.78
C SER A 262 2.49 3.07 -5.08
N THR A 263 1.33 2.45 -4.88
CA THR A 263 1.21 1.12 -4.25
C THR A 263 0.42 0.18 -5.14
N ILE A 264 0.94 -1.02 -5.37
CA ILE A 264 0.19 -2.15 -5.94
C ILE A 264 0.19 -3.29 -4.92
N GLU A 265 -0.98 -3.61 -4.44
CA GLU A 265 -1.19 -4.68 -3.47
C GLU A 265 -1.88 -5.86 -4.13
N ASN A 266 -1.22 -7.02 -4.12
CA ASN A 266 -1.69 -8.28 -4.68
C ASN A 266 -1.66 -9.37 -3.61
N TRP A 267 -2.53 -9.23 -2.63
CA TRP A 267 -2.63 -10.16 -1.52
C TRP A 267 -3.48 -11.39 -1.86
N SER A 268 -3.20 -12.49 -1.21
CA SER A 268 -4.07 -13.68 -1.26
C SER A 268 -5.38 -13.46 -0.49
N LYS A 269 -6.42 -14.24 -0.84
CA LYS A 269 -7.77 -14.10 -0.26
C LYS A 269 -7.92 -14.59 1.19
N ASN A 270 -6.85 -14.91 1.87
CA ASN A 270 -6.79 -15.19 3.31
C ASN A 270 -6.12 -14.06 4.12
N MET A 271 -5.72 -12.98 3.45
CA MET A 271 -5.02 -11.85 4.06
C MET A 271 -6.00 -10.85 4.67
N TYR A 272 -5.71 -10.42 5.90
CA TYR A 272 -6.25 -9.21 6.49
C TYR A 272 -5.24 -8.08 6.24
N ASN A 273 -5.62 -7.10 5.44
CA ASN A 273 -4.75 -5.98 5.06
C ASN A 273 -5.22 -4.70 5.76
N LEU A 274 -4.59 -4.40 6.90
CA LEU A 274 -4.99 -3.35 7.85
C LEU A 274 -3.89 -2.29 7.97
N ASN A 275 -3.41 -1.81 6.83
CA ASN A 275 -2.26 -0.93 6.70
C ASN A 275 -2.63 0.54 7.00
N THR A 276 -1.70 1.29 7.58
CA THR A 276 -1.88 2.71 7.92
C THR A 276 -0.88 3.58 7.18
N LYS A 277 -1.37 4.52 6.37
CA LYS A 277 -0.52 5.44 5.57
C LYS A 277 -0.87 6.88 5.88
N ARG A 278 0.12 7.72 6.19
CA ARG A 278 -0.09 9.13 6.48
C ARG A 278 0.99 10.03 5.91
N ALA A 279 0.59 11.16 5.32
CA ALA A 279 1.49 12.18 4.84
C ALA A 279 1.22 13.53 5.54
N LYS A 280 2.29 14.27 5.83
CA LYS A 280 2.26 15.69 6.18
C LYS A 280 2.87 16.49 5.05
N VAL A 281 2.17 17.53 4.60
CA VAL A 281 2.57 18.35 3.44
C VAL A 281 2.71 19.78 3.89
N GLU A 282 3.92 20.33 3.72
CA GLU A 282 4.27 21.70 4.08
C GLU A 282 3.89 22.70 2.95
N GLU A 283 4.22 23.98 3.15
CA GLU A 283 3.89 25.09 2.25
C GLU A 283 4.23 24.78 0.78
N GLY A 284 3.26 24.91 -0.11
CA GLY A 284 3.43 24.67 -1.55
C GLY A 284 3.77 23.22 -1.93
N GLY A 285 3.95 22.34 -0.95
CA GLY A 285 4.28 20.94 -1.18
C GLY A 285 3.14 20.15 -1.84
N THR A 286 3.45 19.04 -2.48
CA THR A 286 2.49 18.19 -3.17
C THR A 286 2.72 16.72 -2.85
N ILE A 287 1.66 16.02 -2.42
CA ILE A 287 1.62 14.55 -2.30
C ILE A 287 0.67 13.97 -3.35
N GLU A 288 1.17 13.02 -4.13
CA GLU A 288 0.37 12.22 -5.06
C GLU A 288 0.35 10.75 -4.59
N TRP A 289 -0.85 10.23 -4.37
CA TRP A 289 -1.07 8.82 -4.06
C TRP A 289 -1.65 8.10 -5.26
N VAL A 290 -1.05 6.99 -5.64
CA VAL A 290 -1.61 6.06 -6.64
C VAL A 290 -1.74 4.69 -6.00
N SER A 291 -2.95 4.12 -5.98
CA SER A 291 -3.21 2.88 -5.24
C SER A 291 -3.99 1.88 -6.09
N GLY A 292 -3.46 0.66 -6.23
CA GLY A 292 -4.16 -0.50 -6.75
C GLY A 292 -4.30 -1.57 -5.68
N SER A 293 -5.53 -1.92 -5.30
CA SER A 293 -5.82 -2.92 -4.28
C SER A 293 -6.51 -4.14 -4.88
N PHE A 294 -5.81 -5.26 -4.85
CA PHE A 294 -6.26 -6.56 -5.35
C PHE A 294 -6.02 -7.64 -4.29
N GLY A 295 -6.90 -8.61 -4.25
CA GLY A 295 -6.76 -9.67 -3.25
C GLY A 295 -7.33 -9.28 -1.89
N SER A 296 -6.74 -9.84 -0.82
CA SER A 296 -7.19 -9.79 0.58
C SER A 296 -8.57 -10.41 0.82
N HIS A 297 -8.80 -10.86 2.05
CA HIS A 297 -10.13 -11.18 2.58
C HIS A 297 -10.85 -9.91 3.04
N VAL A 298 -10.14 -9.15 3.87
CA VAL A 298 -10.59 -7.84 4.37
C VAL A 298 -9.48 -6.83 4.18
N SER A 299 -9.83 -5.62 3.75
CA SER A 299 -8.89 -4.49 3.70
C SER A 299 -9.44 -3.27 4.42
N TYR A 300 -8.56 -2.58 5.18
CA TYR A 300 -8.75 -1.23 5.71
C TYR A 300 -7.62 -0.35 5.18
N LEU A 301 -7.90 0.44 4.14
CA LEU A 301 -6.88 1.25 3.45
C LEU A 301 -7.36 2.69 3.31
N TYR A 302 -6.91 3.57 4.19
CA TYR A 302 -7.33 4.98 4.23
C TYR A 302 -6.13 5.94 4.28
N PRO A 303 -5.34 6.08 3.20
CA PRO A 303 -4.23 7.04 3.18
C PRO A 303 -4.72 8.43 3.59
N THR A 304 -4.09 8.97 4.61
CA THR A 304 -4.46 10.28 5.18
C THR A 304 -3.40 11.32 4.82
N SER A 305 -3.83 12.49 4.35
CA SER A 305 -2.94 13.62 4.08
C SER A 305 -3.31 14.82 4.96
N LEU A 306 -2.33 15.33 5.70
CA LEU A 306 -2.42 16.59 6.44
C LEU A 306 -1.78 17.68 5.61
N LEU A 307 -2.60 18.59 5.02
CA LEU A 307 -2.15 19.77 4.30
C LEU A 307 -1.86 20.89 5.32
N ALA A 308 -0.64 20.87 5.85
CA ALA A 308 -0.24 21.70 7.00
C ALA A 308 0.26 23.08 6.61
N GLY A 309 0.81 23.23 5.40
CA GLY A 309 1.33 24.48 4.87
C GLY A 309 0.39 25.18 3.88
N GLU A 310 0.52 26.49 3.75
CA GLU A 310 -0.24 27.27 2.77
C GLU A 310 0.02 26.78 1.34
N GLY A 311 -1.05 26.62 0.55
CA GLY A 311 -0.95 26.16 -0.85
C GLY A 311 -0.57 24.70 -1.02
N ALA A 312 -0.48 23.92 0.06
CA ALA A 312 -0.21 22.49 -0.01
C ALA A 312 -1.28 21.75 -0.82
N ARG A 313 -0.87 20.70 -1.56
CA ARG A 313 -1.71 19.97 -2.50
C ARG A 313 -1.68 18.47 -2.26
N ARG A 314 -2.81 17.83 -2.57
CA ARG A 314 -2.93 16.40 -2.52
C ARG A 314 -3.73 15.87 -3.71
N GLU A 315 -3.21 14.84 -4.36
CA GLU A 315 -3.92 14.06 -5.37
C GLU A 315 -4.01 12.58 -4.91
N PHE A 316 -5.12 11.95 -5.17
CA PHE A 316 -5.32 10.53 -4.91
C PHE A 316 -6.03 9.87 -6.09
N THR A 317 -5.39 8.87 -6.67
CA THR A 317 -5.96 8.03 -7.72
C THR A 317 -5.92 6.59 -7.25
N GLY A 318 -7.08 5.93 -7.20
CA GLY A 318 -7.19 4.58 -6.67
C GLY A 318 -8.08 3.65 -7.49
N ILE A 319 -7.72 2.36 -7.50
CA ILE A 319 -8.58 1.29 -8.01
C ILE A 319 -8.62 0.13 -7.03
N THR A 320 -9.83 -0.41 -6.83
CA THR A 320 -10.08 -1.58 -5.97
C THR A 320 -10.87 -2.62 -6.75
N PHE A 321 -10.46 -3.88 -6.66
CA PHE A 321 -11.18 -5.00 -7.24
C PHE A 321 -11.56 -6.00 -6.15
N ALA A 322 -12.86 -6.14 -5.86
CA ALA A 322 -13.42 -7.06 -4.87
C ALA A 322 -14.12 -8.24 -5.55
N GLY A 323 -13.56 -9.43 -5.41
CA GLY A 323 -14.15 -10.69 -5.88
C GLY A 323 -14.82 -11.49 -4.77
N LYS A 324 -15.19 -12.74 -5.07
CA LYS A 324 -15.86 -13.63 -4.14
C LYS A 324 -15.13 -13.76 -2.80
N GLY A 325 -15.86 -13.54 -1.70
CA GLY A 325 -15.35 -13.66 -0.33
C GLY A 325 -14.46 -12.52 0.12
N GLN A 326 -14.43 -11.39 -0.62
CA GLN A 326 -13.65 -10.22 -0.30
C GLN A 326 -14.54 -9.08 0.17
N ASN A 327 -14.09 -8.37 1.20
CA ASN A 327 -14.73 -7.14 1.69
C ASN A 327 -13.66 -6.06 1.85
N LEU A 328 -13.53 -5.22 0.83
CA LEU A 328 -12.46 -4.24 0.71
C LEU A 328 -13.01 -2.84 1.02
N ASP A 329 -12.74 -2.35 2.23
CA ASP A 329 -13.07 -0.99 2.63
C ASP A 329 -11.83 -0.11 2.42
N THR A 330 -11.87 0.64 1.33
CA THR A 330 -10.78 1.50 0.90
C THR A 330 -11.25 2.95 0.88
N GLY A 331 -10.34 3.88 0.76
CA GLY A 331 -10.74 5.27 0.70
C GLY A 331 -9.58 6.21 0.89
N ALA A 332 -9.88 7.42 1.33
CA ALA A 332 -8.84 8.37 1.63
C ALA A 332 -9.36 9.51 2.51
N LYS A 333 -8.48 10.01 3.37
CA LYS A 333 -8.75 11.16 4.21
C LYS A 333 -7.83 12.33 3.89
N VAL A 334 -8.38 13.53 3.86
CA VAL A 334 -7.59 14.77 3.77
C VAL A 334 -8.01 15.74 4.86
N VAL A 335 -7.01 16.39 5.46
CA VAL A 335 -7.20 17.46 6.43
C VAL A 335 -6.57 18.73 5.89
N HIS A 336 -7.40 19.68 5.51
CA HIS A 336 -6.98 21.03 5.14
C HIS A 336 -6.83 21.86 6.43
N SER A 337 -5.59 22.18 6.81
CA SER A 337 -5.29 22.93 8.04
C SER A 337 -4.65 24.30 7.81
N ALA A 338 -4.30 24.61 6.55
CA ALA A 338 -3.75 25.88 6.12
C ALA A 338 -4.56 26.48 4.95
N PRO A 339 -4.46 27.79 4.70
CA PRO A 339 -5.20 28.44 3.61
C PRO A 339 -4.70 28.03 2.23
N ASN A 340 -5.53 28.24 1.20
CA ASN A 340 -5.22 28.02 -0.21
C ASN A 340 -4.83 26.57 -0.57
N THR A 341 -5.16 25.60 0.28
CA THR A 341 -4.84 24.20 0.05
C THR A 341 -5.83 23.56 -0.93
N SER A 342 -5.37 22.54 -1.66
CA SER A 342 -6.23 21.84 -2.62
C SER A 342 -6.07 20.32 -2.53
N SER A 343 -7.19 19.61 -2.75
CA SER A 343 -7.18 18.15 -2.84
C SER A 343 -8.09 17.63 -3.94
N TYR A 344 -7.63 16.56 -4.60
CA TYR A 344 -8.40 15.84 -5.60
C TYR A 344 -8.36 14.34 -5.26
N MET A 345 -9.51 13.68 -5.32
CA MET A 345 -9.66 12.24 -5.14
C MET A 345 -10.41 11.66 -6.33
N ASN A 346 -9.80 10.72 -7.03
CA ASN A 346 -10.42 9.98 -8.12
C ASN A 346 -10.28 8.48 -7.84
N THR A 347 -11.40 7.80 -7.66
CA THR A 347 -11.37 6.37 -7.31
C THR A 347 -12.31 5.57 -8.18
N ARG A 348 -11.87 4.35 -8.47
CA ARG A 348 -12.64 3.36 -9.19
C ARG A 348 -12.70 2.07 -8.41
N SER A 349 -13.88 1.48 -8.33
CA SER A 349 -14.06 0.18 -7.71
C SER A 349 -14.82 -0.78 -8.62
N ILE A 350 -14.42 -2.04 -8.59
CA ILE A 350 -15.03 -3.12 -9.34
C ILE A 350 -15.41 -4.20 -8.35
N SER A 351 -16.66 -4.69 -8.43
CA SER A 351 -17.13 -5.77 -7.57
C SER A 351 -17.72 -6.89 -8.40
N LYS A 352 -17.36 -8.15 -8.05
CA LYS A 352 -17.71 -9.35 -8.81
C LYS A 352 -17.98 -10.55 -7.87
N ASP A 353 -18.87 -11.43 -8.28
CA ASP A 353 -19.17 -12.73 -7.62
C ASP A 353 -19.55 -12.59 -6.13
N GLY A 354 -20.27 -11.51 -5.78
CA GLY A 354 -20.67 -11.21 -4.42
C GLY A 354 -19.60 -10.53 -3.59
N GLY A 355 -18.51 -10.04 -4.20
CA GLY A 355 -17.52 -9.18 -3.55
C GLY A 355 -18.12 -7.85 -3.12
N VAL A 356 -17.58 -7.29 -2.03
CA VAL A 356 -17.99 -6.00 -1.48
C VAL A 356 -16.83 -5.02 -1.58
N SER A 357 -17.05 -3.90 -2.25
CA SER A 357 -16.13 -2.75 -2.24
C SER A 357 -16.80 -1.57 -1.56
N THR A 358 -16.11 -0.95 -0.60
CA THR A 358 -16.55 0.28 0.04
C THR A 358 -15.52 1.37 -0.22
N PHE A 359 -15.97 2.52 -0.71
CA PHE A 359 -15.15 3.72 -0.77
C PHE A 359 -15.55 4.68 0.33
N ARG A 360 -14.62 4.92 1.25
CA ARG A 360 -14.80 5.79 2.41
C ARG A 360 -13.94 7.05 2.27
N SER A 361 -14.55 8.17 1.89
CA SER A 361 -13.86 9.46 1.80
C SER A 361 -14.07 10.32 3.04
N SER A 362 -13.03 11.05 3.46
CA SER A 362 -13.14 12.00 4.54
C SER A 362 -12.42 13.31 4.18
N VAL A 363 -13.16 14.42 4.16
CA VAL A 363 -12.62 15.76 3.92
C VAL A 363 -12.86 16.61 5.16
N VAL A 364 -11.78 17.05 5.80
CA VAL A 364 -11.83 17.96 6.95
C VAL A 364 -11.23 19.29 6.55
N VAL A 365 -11.99 20.37 6.72
CA VAL A 365 -11.52 21.74 6.44
C VAL A 365 -11.59 22.54 7.73
N THR A 366 -10.44 22.88 8.29
CA THR A 366 -10.36 23.63 9.56
C THR A 366 -10.76 25.10 9.37
N LYS A 367 -10.98 25.84 10.46
CA LYS A 367 -11.33 27.27 10.43
C LYS A 367 -10.27 28.14 9.73
N GLN A 368 -9.00 27.74 9.79
CA GLN A 368 -7.88 28.45 9.22
C GLN A 368 -7.71 28.19 7.71
N ALA A 369 -8.23 27.06 7.20
CA ALA A 369 -8.07 26.61 5.83
C ALA A 369 -9.01 27.35 4.86
N LYS A 370 -8.92 28.70 4.84
CA LYS A 370 -9.69 29.55 3.92
C LYS A 370 -9.24 29.34 2.48
N HIS A 371 -10.16 29.52 1.54
CA HIS A 371 -9.97 29.39 0.10
C HIS A 371 -9.46 28.02 -0.33
N SER A 372 -9.65 27.00 0.53
CA SER A 372 -9.32 25.62 0.19
C SER A 372 -10.33 25.02 -0.77
N LYS A 373 -9.85 24.10 -1.62
CA LYS A 373 -10.65 23.40 -2.60
C LYS A 373 -10.50 21.90 -2.45
N SER A 374 -11.61 21.16 -2.52
CA SER A 374 -11.56 19.69 -2.54
C SER A 374 -12.60 19.15 -3.52
N SER A 375 -12.17 18.23 -4.37
CA SER A 375 -13.07 17.48 -5.25
C SER A 375 -12.87 15.98 -5.02
N VAL A 376 -13.98 15.27 -4.81
CA VAL A 376 -14.00 13.82 -4.67
C VAL A 376 -14.88 13.25 -5.77
N SER A 377 -14.32 12.38 -6.60
CA SER A 377 -15.04 11.62 -7.62
C SER A 377 -14.85 10.13 -7.37
N CYS A 378 -15.92 9.38 -7.26
CA CYS A 378 -15.87 7.94 -7.15
C CYS A 378 -16.79 7.26 -8.15
N GLU A 379 -16.24 6.31 -8.89
CA GLU A 379 -16.98 5.51 -9.86
C GLU A 379 -16.91 4.04 -9.45
N SER A 380 -18.06 3.35 -9.46
CA SER A 380 -18.15 1.95 -9.08
C SER A 380 -18.86 1.15 -10.16
N LEU A 381 -18.29 -0.01 -10.51
CA LEU A 381 -18.80 -0.93 -11.50
C LEU A 381 -19.06 -2.30 -10.86
N MET A 382 -20.33 -2.70 -10.79
CA MET A 382 -20.73 -4.05 -10.38
C MET A 382 -20.90 -4.94 -11.61
N LEU A 383 -20.32 -6.14 -11.57
CA LEU A 383 -20.35 -7.08 -12.69
C LEU A 383 -21.51 -8.09 -12.61
N ASP A 384 -22.18 -8.14 -11.47
CA ASP A 384 -23.33 -9.03 -11.22
C ASP A 384 -24.29 -8.45 -10.15
N ASP A 385 -25.43 -9.14 -9.93
CA ASP A 385 -26.49 -8.71 -9.00
C ASP A 385 -26.20 -9.05 -7.52
N ARG A 386 -25.21 -9.86 -7.23
CA ARG A 386 -24.84 -10.29 -5.87
C ARG A 386 -23.76 -9.40 -5.26
N SER A 387 -23.02 -8.73 -6.12
CA SER A 387 -21.92 -7.84 -5.72
C SER A 387 -22.46 -6.53 -5.17
N ARG A 388 -21.67 -5.93 -4.28
CA ARG A 388 -22.04 -4.70 -3.60
C ARG A 388 -20.95 -3.65 -3.73
N SER A 389 -21.34 -2.41 -3.92
CA SER A 389 -20.47 -1.24 -3.87
C SER A 389 -21.10 -0.15 -3.03
N ASP A 390 -20.37 0.30 -2.01
CA ASP A 390 -20.81 1.34 -1.09
C ASP A 390 -19.92 2.58 -1.22
N THR A 391 -20.52 3.76 -1.05
CA THR A 391 -19.80 5.03 -0.92
C THR A 391 -20.22 5.70 0.37
N ILE A 392 -19.22 6.00 1.24
CA ILE A 392 -19.45 6.60 2.56
C ILE A 392 -18.67 7.92 2.64
N PRO A 393 -19.25 9.04 2.20
CA PRO A 393 -18.62 10.35 2.30
C PRO A 393 -18.77 10.93 3.71
N ALA A 394 -17.69 11.53 4.21
CA ALA A 394 -17.67 12.31 5.44
C ALA A 394 -17.06 13.69 5.17
N MET A 395 -17.77 14.77 5.51
CA MET A 395 -17.31 16.13 5.31
C MET A 395 -17.46 16.93 6.61
N ASP A 396 -16.35 17.43 7.14
CA ASP A 396 -16.30 18.33 8.30
C ASP A 396 -15.73 19.69 7.86
N ILE A 397 -16.61 20.60 7.45
CA ILE A 397 -16.24 21.88 6.87
C ILE A 397 -16.51 23.00 7.89
N ARG A 398 -15.44 23.56 8.44
CA ARG A 398 -15.49 24.53 9.54
C ARG A 398 -15.26 26.00 9.09
N THR A 399 -15.22 26.27 7.78
CA THR A 399 -15.11 27.63 7.20
C THR A 399 -16.14 27.79 6.10
N LYS A 400 -16.57 29.04 5.86
CA LYS A 400 -17.46 29.39 4.73
C LYS A 400 -16.68 29.64 3.43
N ASP A 401 -15.37 29.87 3.55
CA ASP A 401 -14.50 30.24 2.44
C ASP A 401 -13.80 28.99 1.86
N ALA A 402 -14.57 27.94 1.53
CA ALA A 402 -14.06 26.71 0.93
C ALA A 402 -15.01 26.25 -0.20
N ASP A 403 -14.42 25.64 -1.22
CA ASP A 403 -15.13 25.05 -2.36
C ASP A 403 -14.95 23.54 -2.34
N ILE A 404 -16.01 22.81 -1.98
CA ILE A 404 -15.94 21.36 -1.73
C ILE A 404 -17.01 20.64 -2.52
N GLY A 405 -16.61 19.73 -3.40
CA GLY A 405 -17.47 18.89 -4.20
C GLY A 405 -17.28 17.39 -3.94
N HIS A 406 -18.36 16.64 -4.02
CA HIS A 406 -18.32 15.16 -4.01
C HIS A 406 -19.31 14.63 -5.06
N GLU A 407 -18.81 13.78 -5.93
CA GLU A 407 -19.60 13.09 -6.95
C GLU A 407 -19.41 11.57 -6.82
N ALA A 408 -20.49 10.81 -6.91
CA ALA A 408 -20.46 9.36 -6.90
C ALA A 408 -21.31 8.81 -8.06
N GLN A 409 -20.73 7.88 -8.81
CA GLN A 409 -21.41 7.14 -9.86
C GLN A 409 -21.29 5.64 -9.57
N ILE A 410 -22.44 4.99 -9.36
CA ILE A 410 -22.49 3.55 -9.08
C ILE A 410 -23.38 2.92 -10.16
N GLY A 411 -22.82 1.97 -10.90
CA GLY A 411 -23.52 1.30 -11.98
C GLY A 411 -23.20 -0.18 -12.08
N LYS A 412 -24.03 -0.87 -12.87
CA LYS A 412 -23.75 -2.23 -13.34
C LYS A 412 -23.15 -2.18 -14.73
N ILE A 413 -22.42 -3.23 -15.08
CA ILE A 413 -21.96 -3.42 -16.45
C ILE A 413 -23.19 -3.45 -17.39
N SER A 414 -23.12 -2.68 -18.47
CA SER A 414 -24.22 -2.58 -19.43
C SER A 414 -24.29 -3.83 -20.30
N ASP A 415 -25.39 -4.57 -20.21
CA ASP A 415 -25.64 -5.72 -21.08
C ASP A 415 -25.73 -5.31 -22.56
N GLU A 416 -26.18 -4.09 -22.86
CA GLU A 416 -26.19 -3.55 -24.23
C GLU A 416 -24.77 -3.33 -24.75
N ALA A 417 -23.87 -2.81 -23.91
CA ALA A 417 -22.45 -2.64 -24.29
C ALA A 417 -21.76 -3.99 -24.50
N VAL A 418 -22.03 -4.97 -23.64
CA VAL A 418 -21.53 -6.35 -23.78
C VAL A 418 -22.08 -6.95 -25.09
N PHE A 419 -23.37 -6.89 -25.35
CA PHE A 419 -23.99 -7.40 -26.57
C PHE A 419 -23.42 -6.71 -27.83
N TYR A 420 -23.21 -5.39 -27.79
CA TYR A 420 -22.60 -4.67 -28.92
C TYR A 420 -21.19 -5.22 -29.25
N LEU A 421 -20.37 -5.43 -28.24
CA LEU A 421 -19.03 -6.00 -28.43
C LEU A 421 -19.08 -7.45 -28.92
N MET A 422 -20.00 -8.26 -28.41
CA MET A 422 -20.26 -9.62 -28.89
C MET A 422 -20.69 -9.63 -30.37
N SER A 423 -21.51 -8.68 -30.80
CA SER A 423 -21.92 -8.55 -32.21
C SER A 423 -20.76 -8.19 -33.14
N ARG A 424 -19.64 -7.71 -32.59
CA ARG A 424 -18.36 -7.46 -33.29
C ARG A 424 -17.40 -8.66 -33.26
N GLY A 425 -17.82 -9.79 -32.70
CA GLY A 425 -17.09 -11.06 -32.74
C GLY A 425 -16.27 -11.36 -31.48
N LEU A 426 -16.46 -10.62 -30.39
CA LEU A 426 -15.87 -10.95 -29.10
C LEU A 426 -16.70 -12.02 -28.39
N SER A 427 -16.06 -12.85 -27.57
CA SER A 427 -16.76 -13.66 -26.57
C SER A 427 -17.38 -12.75 -25.51
N GLU A 428 -18.36 -13.24 -24.76
CA GLU A 428 -18.92 -12.46 -23.62
C GLU A 428 -17.85 -12.14 -22.59
N GLU A 429 -16.97 -13.09 -22.29
CA GLU A 429 -15.85 -12.92 -21.36
C GLU A 429 -14.90 -11.81 -21.84
N ASP A 430 -14.49 -11.84 -23.11
CA ASP A 430 -13.61 -10.81 -23.69
C ASP A 430 -14.29 -9.44 -23.73
N ALA A 431 -15.59 -9.39 -24.04
CA ALA A 431 -16.36 -8.16 -24.04
C ALA A 431 -16.41 -7.52 -22.63
N ARG A 432 -16.73 -8.30 -21.61
CA ARG A 432 -16.72 -7.86 -20.22
C ARG A 432 -15.32 -7.42 -19.76
N ALA A 433 -14.30 -8.20 -20.08
CA ALA A 433 -12.91 -7.87 -19.75
C ALA A 433 -12.45 -6.56 -20.40
N MET A 434 -12.87 -6.32 -21.66
CA MET A 434 -12.55 -5.07 -22.36
C MET A 434 -13.22 -3.85 -21.70
N ILE A 435 -14.48 -3.96 -21.30
CA ILE A 435 -15.19 -2.87 -20.61
C ILE A 435 -14.50 -2.57 -19.26
N VAL A 436 -14.16 -3.60 -18.49
CA VAL A 436 -13.48 -3.47 -17.20
C VAL A 436 -12.08 -2.87 -17.35
N SER A 437 -11.31 -3.30 -18.36
CA SER A 437 -10.00 -2.72 -18.66
C SER A 437 -10.10 -1.24 -19.04
N GLY A 438 -11.10 -0.88 -19.85
CA GLY A 438 -11.38 0.52 -20.21
C GLY A 438 -11.78 1.35 -18.97
N PHE A 439 -12.53 0.78 -18.05
CA PHE A 439 -12.88 1.41 -16.78
C PHE A 439 -11.64 1.64 -15.89
N ALA A 440 -10.69 0.73 -15.89
CA ALA A 440 -9.44 0.82 -15.11
C ALA A 440 -8.35 1.70 -15.75
N ASP A 441 -8.46 2.04 -17.04
CA ASP A 441 -7.40 2.64 -17.87
C ASP A 441 -6.85 3.97 -17.30
N ASN A 442 -7.71 4.78 -16.70
CA ASN A 442 -7.27 6.05 -16.09
C ASN A 442 -6.27 5.86 -14.94
N VAL A 443 -6.44 4.79 -14.15
CA VAL A 443 -5.53 4.48 -13.05
C VAL A 443 -4.24 3.86 -13.58
N SER A 444 -4.34 2.98 -14.59
CA SER A 444 -3.16 2.34 -15.17
C SER A 444 -2.19 3.33 -15.81
N LYS A 445 -2.69 4.42 -16.38
CA LYS A 445 -1.87 5.49 -16.97
C LYS A 445 -1.07 6.30 -15.95
N GLU A 446 -1.46 6.25 -14.70
CA GLU A 446 -0.74 6.91 -13.59
C GLU A 446 0.40 6.07 -13.02
N LEU A 447 0.47 4.79 -13.39
CA LEU A 447 1.50 3.86 -12.93
C LEU A 447 2.68 3.82 -13.91
N PRO A 448 3.90 3.51 -13.45
CA PRO A 448 4.98 3.06 -14.33
C PRO A 448 4.53 1.88 -15.19
N LEU A 449 5.13 1.73 -16.37
CA LEU A 449 4.68 0.76 -17.39
C LEU A 449 4.54 -0.65 -16.84
N GLU A 450 5.52 -1.11 -16.07
CA GLU A 450 5.59 -2.45 -15.48
C GLU A 450 4.42 -2.70 -14.53
N TYR A 451 4.13 -1.74 -13.66
CA TYR A 451 3.00 -1.79 -12.73
C TYR A 451 1.65 -1.65 -13.43
N ALA A 452 1.58 -0.88 -14.51
CA ALA A 452 0.39 -0.82 -15.36
C ALA A 452 0.12 -2.17 -16.01
N VAL A 453 1.16 -2.87 -16.47
CA VAL A 453 1.06 -4.24 -17.02
C VAL A 453 0.62 -5.21 -15.94
N GLU A 454 1.23 -5.18 -14.73
CA GLU A 454 0.84 -6.02 -13.61
C GLU A 454 -0.63 -5.79 -13.24
N MET A 455 -1.06 -4.55 -13.06
CA MET A 455 -2.45 -4.21 -12.75
C MET A 455 -3.41 -4.75 -13.81
N ASN A 456 -3.12 -4.57 -15.10
CA ASN A 456 -3.95 -5.08 -16.16
C ASN A 456 -4.00 -6.62 -16.18
N ASN A 457 -2.89 -7.29 -15.84
CA ASN A 457 -2.84 -8.74 -15.70
C ASN A 457 -3.68 -9.21 -14.52
N LEU A 458 -3.62 -8.52 -13.37
CA LEU A 458 -4.46 -8.84 -12.20
C LEU A 458 -5.95 -8.68 -12.52
N ILE A 459 -6.34 -7.62 -13.21
CA ILE A 459 -7.73 -7.42 -13.66
C ILE A 459 -8.17 -8.57 -14.56
N ARG A 460 -7.35 -8.97 -15.54
CA ARG A 460 -7.66 -10.10 -16.42
C ARG A 460 -7.80 -11.42 -15.66
N LEU A 461 -6.93 -11.67 -14.67
CA LEU A 461 -7.01 -12.86 -13.82
C LEU A 461 -8.29 -12.90 -13.00
N GLU A 462 -8.68 -11.76 -12.41
CA GLU A 462 -9.94 -11.67 -11.67
C GLU A 462 -11.18 -11.76 -12.58
N MET A 463 -11.06 -11.40 -13.86
CA MET A 463 -12.14 -11.56 -14.84
C MET A 463 -12.33 -12.99 -15.34
N LYS A 464 -11.29 -13.85 -15.31
CA LYS A 464 -11.40 -15.26 -15.67
C LYS A 464 -12.31 -16.02 -14.71
N GLY A 465 -13.11 -16.93 -15.26
CA GLY A 465 -14.07 -17.73 -14.48
C GLY A 465 -15.36 -17.00 -14.13
N SER A 466 -15.70 -15.95 -14.86
CA SER A 466 -16.97 -15.22 -14.68
C SER A 466 -18.18 -15.83 -15.38
N ILE A 467 -17.99 -16.98 -16.03
CA ILE A 467 -19.09 -17.76 -16.64
C ILE A 467 -19.14 -19.10 -15.91
N GLY A 468 -20.05 -19.21 -14.93
CA GLY A 468 -20.40 -20.41 -14.19
C GLY A 468 -21.69 -20.20 -13.45
#